data_f0f345dfcaa3c226de8f5c64e4dddf72
#
_entry.id   f0f345dfcaa3c226de8f5c64e4dddf72
#
_cell.length_a   1.000
_cell.length_b   1.000
_cell.length_c   1.000
_cell.angle_alpha   90.00
_cell.angle_beta   90.00
_cell.angle_gamma   90.00
#
_symmetry.space_group_name_H-M   'P 1'
#
loop_
_entity.id
_entity.type
_entity.pdbx_description
1 polymer ?
#
loop_
_entity_poly.entity_id
_entity_poly.type
_entity_poly.pdbx_seq_one_letter_code
_entity_poly.pdbx_strand_id
1 'polypeptide(L)'
;MSNTVTLRTDGRLFTGWTSVSVTRSIESVAGYFELGVNVPPGTDLSGLAPGKKFTLEIGGQIVCTGYIDSRRRQMTADSMKITIAGRDKTADLIDCAAVYSGGQWKNRTLEQIARDLCAPYGVTVRWELSDKESSAAFPGFTLDHSETVYEALVRASRARGVLMTSNAAGELVFSRAASTATDELVLGENLLTLDFEEDFRDRFSEYTVKGYARANGAEGDDIDAKSIVSRKGTATDSDVTRYRPMIIIADSKITAKDAQARALREQRRRLAKSITFEAEIDGWTRKDGQLWMPNLLVTIDASKYAIKTTELLVSKVTLILNDQDGLKTRVSLAPREGFLVPVESDRKNRKGGDSNGGIDAL
;
A
#
# COMPACT_ATOMS: atom_id res chain seq x y z
N MET A 1 -12.48 -27.29 3.82
CA MET A 1 -13.22 -26.23 4.55
C MET A 1 -14.38 -25.75 3.69
N SER A 2 -15.45 -25.23 4.29
CA SER A 2 -16.56 -24.68 3.51
C SER A 2 -16.13 -23.36 2.85
N ASN A 3 -16.40 -23.20 1.56
CA ASN A 3 -16.17 -21.96 0.80
C ASN A 3 -17.38 -21.01 0.87
N THR A 4 -18.22 -21.15 1.92
CA THR A 4 -19.41 -20.33 2.09
C THR A 4 -19.01 -18.88 2.39
N VAL A 5 -19.47 -17.96 1.55
CA VAL A 5 -19.31 -16.51 1.74
C VAL A 5 -20.51 -15.98 2.50
N THR A 6 -20.26 -15.35 3.64
CA THR A 6 -21.27 -14.79 4.54
C THR A 6 -21.02 -13.29 4.75
N LEU A 7 -21.97 -12.47 4.37
CA LEU A 7 -21.97 -11.04 4.69
C LEU A 7 -22.86 -10.81 5.93
N ARG A 8 -22.25 -10.36 7.03
CA ARG A 8 -22.96 -9.96 8.25
C ARG A 8 -23.17 -8.46 8.25
N THR A 9 -24.40 -8.02 8.36
CA THR A 9 -24.73 -6.59 8.42
C THR A 9 -26.07 -6.41 9.12
N ASP A 10 -26.18 -5.40 9.98
CA ASP A 10 -27.44 -5.03 10.68
C ASP A 10 -28.06 -6.21 11.45
N GLY A 11 -27.24 -7.08 12.07
CA GLY A 11 -27.68 -8.28 12.79
C GLY A 11 -28.18 -9.43 11.92
N ARG A 12 -28.11 -9.30 10.60
CA ARG A 12 -28.53 -10.32 9.62
C ARG A 12 -27.36 -10.97 8.93
N LEU A 13 -27.61 -12.17 8.39
CA LEU A 13 -26.66 -12.95 7.60
C LEU A 13 -27.17 -13.08 6.17
N PHE A 14 -26.31 -12.76 5.21
CA PHE A 14 -26.57 -12.90 3.78
C PHE A 14 -25.57 -13.87 3.18
N THR A 15 -26.08 -14.90 2.51
CA THR A 15 -25.32 -15.99 1.86
C THR A 15 -25.88 -16.27 0.49
N GLY A 16 -25.34 -17.26 -0.22
CA GLY A 16 -25.85 -17.68 -1.54
C GLY A 16 -25.40 -16.76 -2.68
N TRP A 17 -24.27 -16.08 -2.52
CA TRP A 17 -23.67 -15.23 -3.53
C TRP A 17 -23.24 -16.07 -4.75
N THR A 18 -23.61 -15.64 -5.93
CA THR A 18 -23.26 -16.28 -7.24
C THR A 18 -22.01 -15.69 -7.84
N SER A 19 -21.67 -14.45 -7.49
CA SER A 19 -20.37 -13.84 -7.81
C SER A 19 -19.76 -13.21 -6.58
N VAL A 20 -18.44 -13.42 -6.42
CA VAL A 20 -17.65 -12.92 -5.31
C VAL A 20 -16.34 -12.38 -5.86
N SER A 21 -15.96 -11.21 -5.45
CA SER A 21 -14.63 -10.64 -5.65
C SER A 21 -14.19 -9.94 -4.36
N VAL A 22 -13.10 -10.39 -3.75
CA VAL A 22 -12.53 -9.75 -2.55
C VAL A 22 -11.08 -9.45 -2.84
N THR A 23 -10.71 -8.18 -2.86
CA THR A 23 -9.36 -7.71 -3.20
C THR A 23 -8.69 -7.07 -1.99
N ARG A 24 -7.44 -7.43 -1.78
CA ARG A 24 -6.53 -6.81 -0.81
C ARG A 24 -5.15 -6.61 -1.43
N SER A 25 -4.44 -5.55 -1.02
CA SER A 25 -3.12 -5.21 -1.57
C SER A 25 -2.25 -4.55 -0.51
N ILE A 26 -0.93 -4.69 -0.63
CA ILE A 26 0.04 -3.90 0.13
C ILE A 26 0.26 -2.49 -0.46
N GLU A 27 -0.20 -2.26 -1.69
CA GLU A 27 -0.12 -0.96 -2.37
C GLU A 27 -1.34 -0.08 -2.11
N SER A 28 -2.44 -0.67 -1.65
CA SER A 28 -3.67 0.01 -1.25
C SER A 28 -4.02 -0.34 0.18
N VAL A 29 -4.20 0.67 1.01
CA VAL A 29 -4.50 0.44 2.43
C VAL A 29 -5.89 -0.15 2.64
N ALA A 30 -6.87 0.15 1.77
CA ALA A 30 -8.23 -0.34 1.90
C ALA A 30 -8.46 -1.62 1.10
N GLY A 31 -8.95 -2.66 1.77
CA GLY A 31 -9.53 -3.84 1.14
C GLY A 31 -10.89 -3.51 0.53
N TYR A 32 -11.24 -4.18 -0.58
CA TYR A 32 -12.47 -3.98 -1.34
C TYR A 32 -13.16 -5.32 -1.58
N PHE A 33 -14.50 -5.32 -1.59
CA PHE A 33 -15.27 -6.48 -2.05
C PHE A 33 -16.40 -6.08 -3.00
N GLU A 34 -16.79 -7.02 -3.85
CA GLU A 34 -17.99 -6.99 -4.64
C GLU A 34 -18.68 -8.35 -4.58
N LEU A 35 -19.99 -8.37 -4.31
CA LEU A 35 -20.82 -9.57 -4.22
C LEU A 35 -22.03 -9.42 -5.11
N GLY A 36 -22.35 -10.46 -5.88
CA GLY A 36 -23.53 -10.50 -6.75
C GLY A 36 -24.42 -11.69 -6.46
N VAL A 37 -25.74 -11.48 -6.55
CA VAL A 37 -26.75 -12.53 -6.41
C VAL A 37 -28.03 -12.16 -7.18
N ASN A 38 -28.73 -13.17 -7.69
CA ASN A 38 -30.08 -13.01 -8.20
C ASN A 38 -31.08 -13.38 -7.11
N VAL A 39 -32.08 -12.53 -6.92
CA VAL A 39 -33.13 -12.73 -5.91
C VAL A 39 -34.53 -12.54 -6.51
N PRO A 40 -35.55 -13.20 -5.95
CA PRO A 40 -36.93 -12.95 -6.35
C PRO A 40 -37.38 -11.51 -6.10
N PRO A 41 -38.36 -11.01 -6.87
CA PRO A 41 -39.03 -9.75 -6.56
C PRO A 41 -39.60 -9.78 -5.13
N GLY A 42 -39.52 -8.65 -4.42
CA GLY A 42 -40.04 -8.51 -3.04
C GLY A 42 -39.08 -8.97 -1.94
N THR A 43 -37.88 -9.46 -2.28
CA THR A 43 -36.86 -9.79 -1.27
C THR A 43 -36.48 -8.57 -0.43
N ASP A 44 -36.49 -8.73 0.91
CA ASP A 44 -36.05 -7.65 1.84
C ASP A 44 -34.53 -7.48 1.81
N LEU A 45 -34.11 -6.33 1.33
CA LEU A 45 -32.70 -5.95 1.19
C LEU A 45 -32.31 -4.75 2.05
N SER A 46 -33.13 -4.42 3.05
CA SER A 46 -32.91 -3.25 3.90
C SER A 46 -31.56 -3.29 4.62
N GLY A 47 -31.12 -4.49 5.05
CA GLY A 47 -29.82 -4.69 5.68
C GLY A 47 -28.60 -4.47 4.75
N LEU A 48 -28.81 -4.47 3.42
CA LEU A 48 -27.75 -4.26 2.42
C LEU A 48 -27.68 -2.81 1.89
N ALA A 49 -28.17 -1.84 2.66
CA ALA A 49 -28.13 -0.45 2.24
C ALA A 49 -26.71 0.15 2.34
N PRO A 50 -26.34 1.09 1.43
CA PRO A 50 -25.10 1.85 1.57
C PRO A 50 -25.00 2.54 2.94
N GLY A 51 -23.78 2.67 3.46
CA GLY A 51 -23.48 3.21 4.79
C GLY A 51 -23.62 2.20 5.94
N LYS A 52 -24.19 1.01 5.71
CA LYS A 52 -24.27 -0.04 6.74
C LYS A 52 -22.89 -0.67 7.01
N LYS A 53 -22.61 -0.92 8.30
CA LYS A 53 -21.43 -1.70 8.72
C LYS A 53 -21.58 -3.15 8.29
N PHE A 54 -20.48 -3.77 7.88
CA PHE A 54 -20.45 -5.18 7.53
C PHE A 54 -19.23 -5.89 8.09
N THR A 55 -19.34 -7.21 8.18
CA THR A 55 -18.23 -8.16 8.28
C THR A 55 -18.43 -9.24 7.23
N LEU A 56 -17.44 -9.41 6.36
CA LEU A 56 -17.44 -10.44 5.32
C LEU A 56 -16.57 -11.60 5.77
N GLU A 57 -17.12 -12.80 5.70
CA GLU A 57 -16.48 -14.06 6.11
C GLU A 57 -16.46 -15.04 4.94
N ILE A 58 -15.39 -15.83 4.84
CA ILE A 58 -15.26 -16.96 3.93
C ILE A 58 -14.90 -18.18 4.78
N GLY A 59 -15.75 -19.21 4.77
CA GLY A 59 -15.52 -20.42 5.59
C GLY A 59 -15.37 -20.15 7.09
N GLY A 60 -15.99 -19.08 7.58
CA GLY A 60 -15.88 -18.65 8.98
C GLY A 60 -14.64 -17.77 9.28
N GLN A 61 -13.74 -17.56 8.31
CA GLN A 61 -12.63 -16.63 8.45
C GLN A 61 -13.04 -15.23 7.99
N ILE A 62 -12.82 -14.21 8.81
CA ILE A 62 -13.07 -12.82 8.44
C ILE A 62 -12.08 -12.41 7.34
N VAL A 63 -12.60 -11.79 6.26
CA VAL A 63 -11.79 -11.31 5.14
C VAL A 63 -11.84 -9.78 4.96
N CYS A 64 -12.95 -9.14 5.39
CA CYS A 64 -13.10 -7.71 5.29
C CYS A 64 -14.13 -7.22 6.31
N THR A 65 -13.85 -6.08 6.95
CA THR A 65 -14.77 -5.42 7.91
C THR A 65 -14.77 -3.93 7.64
N GLY A 66 -15.95 -3.36 7.36
CA GLY A 66 -16.05 -1.93 7.01
C GLY A 66 -17.47 -1.47 6.72
N TYR A 67 -17.65 -0.75 5.60
CA TYR A 67 -18.93 -0.15 5.21
C TYR A 67 -19.31 -0.51 3.78
N ILE A 68 -20.61 -0.74 3.56
CA ILE A 68 -21.19 -0.90 2.23
C ILE A 68 -21.17 0.47 1.55
N ASP A 69 -20.43 0.60 0.45
CA ASP A 69 -20.33 1.84 -0.32
C ASP A 69 -21.48 1.94 -1.33
N SER A 70 -21.82 0.84 -2.00
CA SER A 70 -22.79 0.87 -3.06
C SER A 70 -23.67 -0.39 -3.13
N ARG A 71 -24.88 -0.20 -3.63
CA ARG A 71 -25.80 -1.26 -3.95
C ARG A 71 -26.45 -0.97 -5.31
N ARG A 72 -26.14 -1.79 -6.31
CA ARG A 72 -26.75 -1.74 -7.63
C ARG A 72 -27.87 -2.79 -7.72
N ARG A 73 -29.00 -2.42 -8.32
CA ARG A 73 -30.11 -3.31 -8.61
C ARG A 73 -30.41 -3.24 -10.11
N GLN A 74 -30.46 -4.41 -10.76
CA GLN A 74 -30.93 -4.56 -12.13
C GLN A 74 -32.20 -5.41 -12.06
N MET A 75 -33.32 -4.87 -12.50
CA MET A 75 -34.64 -5.49 -12.39
C MET A 75 -35.17 -5.83 -13.76
N THR A 76 -35.75 -7.03 -13.89
CA THR A 76 -36.59 -7.45 -15.00
C THR A 76 -37.99 -7.74 -14.46
N ALA A 77 -38.93 -8.20 -15.30
CA ALA A 77 -40.26 -8.59 -14.84
C ALA A 77 -40.21 -9.69 -13.75
N ASP A 78 -39.29 -10.65 -13.91
CA ASP A 78 -39.28 -11.90 -13.15
C ASP A 78 -38.09 -12.05 -12.19
N SER A 79 -37.10 -11.16 -12.24
CA SER A 79 -35.88 -11.31 -11.46
C SER A 79 -35.25 -9.97 -11.09
N MET A 80 -34.45 -9.99 -10.03
CA MET A 80 -33.64 -8.85 -9.63
C MET A 80 -32.23 -9.32 -9.34
N LYS A 81 -31.26 -8.83 -10.16
CA LYS A 81 -29.83 -8.98 -9.87
C LYS A 81 -29.38 -7.85 -8.97
N ILE A 82 -28.69 -8.21 -7.90
CA ILE A 82 -28.11 -7.28 -6.92
C ILE A 82 -26.62 -7.40 -6.95
N THR A 83 -25.93 -6.26 -6.96
CA THR A 83 -24.50 -6.18 -6.73
C THR A 83 -24.24 -5.25 -5.54
N ILE A 84 -23.51 -5.73 -4.55
CA ILE A 84 -23.12 -5.00 -3.34
C ILE A 84 -21.61 -4.83 -3.40
N ALA A 85 -21.15 -3.61 -3.17
CA ALA A 85 -19.72 -3.34 -3.04
C ALA A 85 -19.45 -2.51 -1.78
N GLY A 86 -18.27 -2.72 -1.20
CA GLY A 86 -17.84 -1.99 -0.01
C GLY A 86 -16.35 -2.12 0.24
N ARG A 87 -15.87 -1.30 1.15
CA ARG A 87 -14.47 -1.23 1.53
C ARG A 87 -14.31 -1.43 3.04
N ASP A 88 -13.10 -1.80 3.47
CA ASP A 88 -12.83 -1.88 4.89
C ASP A 88 -12.77 -0.47 5.54
N LYS A 89 -12.70 -0.43 6.89
CA LYS A 89 -12.76 0.83 7.66
C LYS A 89 -11.68 1.83 7.28
N THR A 90 -10.53 1.37 6.75
CA THR A 90 -9.42 2.25 6.39
C THR A 90 -9.68 3.07 5.13
N ALA A 91 -10.79 2.80 4.41
CA ALA A 91 -11.21 3.60 3.27
C ALA A 91 -11.46 5.06 3.65
N ASP A 92 -12.03 5.31 4.83
CA ASP A 92 -12.26 6.67 5.32
C ASP A 92 -10.96 7.46 5.52
N LEU A 93 -9.83 6.76 5.77
CA LEU A 93 -8.50 7.40 5.86
C LEU A 93 -7.99 7.88 4.49
N ILE A 94 -8.45 7.24 3.40
CA ILE A 94 -8.10 7.61 2.02
C ILE A 94 -8.94 8.79 1.56
N ASP A 95 -10.24 8.75 1.88
CA ASP A 95 -11.22 9.69 1.35
C ASP A 95 -11.27 11.00 2.15
N CYS A 96 -10.91 10.98 3.43
CA CYS A 96 -11.12 12.09 4.34
C CYS A 96 -9.82 12.86 4.66
N ALA A 97 -9.96 14.16 4.82
CA ALA A 97 -8.86 15.04 5.19
C ALA A 97 -8.30 14.75 6.59
N ALA A 98 -6.98 14.88 6.74
CA ALA A 98 -6.32 14.78 8.04
C ALA A 98 -6.64 16.00 8.90
N VAL A 99 -7.29 15.78 10.05
CA VAL A 99 -7.64 16.83 11.00
C VAL A 99 -6.99 16.54 12.35
N TYR A 100 -6.16 17.46 12.82
CA TYR A 100 -5.56 17.41 14.14
C TYR A 100 -5.40 18.81 14.72
N SER A 101 -5.64 18.97 16.01
CA SER A 101 -5.55 20.27 16.68
C SER A 101 -4.13 20.86 16.56
N GLY A 102 -4.01 22.05 15.96
CA GLY A 102 -2.74 22.71 15.67
C GLY A 102 -1.98 22.14 14.47
N GLY A 103 -2.46 21.08 13.80
CA GLY A 103 -1.91 20.54 12.55
C GLY A 103 -0.48 20.02 12.62
N GLN A 104 0.10 19.84 13.84
CA GLN A 104 1.50 19.47 13.99
C GLN A 104 1.78 18.65 15.25
N TRP A 105 2.84 17.84 15.18
CA TRP A 105 3.40 17.08 16.31
C TRP A 105 4.87 17.43 16.52
N LYS A 106 5.31 17.43 17.78
CA LYS A 106 6.72 17.57 18.17
C LYS A 106 7.14 16.37 18.99
N ASN A 107 8.30 15.78 18.64
CA ASN A 107 8.85 14.60 19.30
C ASN A 107 7.86 13.44 19.45
N ARG A 108 7.11 13.13 18.39
CA ARG A 108 6.17 12.01 18.34
C ARG A 108 6.63 10.93 17.36
N THR A 109 6.37 9.67 17.71
CA THR A 109 6.62 8.53 16.82
C THR A 109 5.55 8.43 15.74
N LEU A 110 5.84 7.70 14.65
CA LEU A 110 4.85 7.38 13.62
C LEU A 110 3.62 6.70 14.21
N GLU A 111 3.82 5.75 15.12
CA GLU A 111 2.72 5.06 15.79
C GLU A 111 1.79 6.02 16.55
N GLN A 112 2.34 6.98 17.29
CA GLN A 112 1.55 7.98 18.00
C GLN A 112 0.76 8.88 17.06
N ILE A 113 1.40 9.36 16.00
CA ILE A 113 0.75 10.19 14.97
C ILE A 113 -0.38 9.41 14.30
N ALA A 114 -0.14 8.13 13.95
CA ALA A 114 -1.14 7.28 13.34
C ALA A 114 -2.36 7.05 14.27
N ARG A 115 -2.12 6.80 15.56
CA ARG A 115 -3.19 6.64 16.54
C ARG A 115 -4.03 7.90 16.69
N ASP A 116 -3.39 9.07 16.74
CA ASP A 116 -4.07 10.36 16.83
C ASP A 116 -4.96 10.62 15.58
N LEU A 117 -4.46 10.33 14.39
CA LEU A 117 -5.18 10.55 13.13
C LEU A 117 -6.28 9.52 12.86
N CYS A 118 -6.10 8.27 13.29
CA CYS A 118 -7.07 7.19 13.06
C CYS A 118 -8.21 7.15 14.08
N ALA A 119 -7.99 7.68 15.28
CA ALA A 119 -8.96 7.63 16.39
C ALA A 119 -10.35 8.20 16.04
N PRO A 120 -10.49 9.37 15.35
CA PRO A 120 -11.80 9.91 14.98
C PRO A 120 -12.61 8.99 14.06
N TYR A 121 -11.94 8.14 13.26
CA TYR A 121 -12.56 7.19 12.34
C TYR A 121 -12.87 5.82 12.98
N GLY A 122 -12.49 5.61 14.24
CA GLY A 122 -12.63 4.32 14.92
C GLY A 122 -11.77 3.21 14.28
N VAL A 123 -10.68 3.61 13.61
CA VAL A 123 -9.70 2.69 13.03
C VAL A 123 -8.60 2.41 14.03
N THR A 124 -8.47 1.14 14.42
CA THR A 124 -7.40 0.69 15.33
C THR A 124 -6.07 0.64 14.58
N VAL A 125 -5.00 1.12 15.23
CA VAL A 125 -3.63 1.02 14.71
C VAL A 125 -2.94 -0.17 15.32
N ARG A 126 -2.49 -1.10 14.48
CA ARG A 126 -1.70 -2.28 14.84
C ARG A 126 -0.23 -2.06 14.45
N TRP A 127 0.65 -2.10 15.44
CA TRP A 127 2.08 -1.88 15.26
C TRP A 127 2.83 -3.21 15.38
N GLU A 128 3.37 -3.71 14.26
CA GLU A 128 4.07 -5.01 14.17
C GLU A 128 5.58 -4.84 13.99
N LEU A 129 6.15 -3.76 14.54
CA LEU A 129 7.55 -3.40 14.40
C LEU A 129 8.22 -3.28 15.76
N SER A 130 9.47 -3.74 15.87
CA SER A 130 10.24 -3.70 17.09
C SER A 130 11.59 -2.99 16.96
N ASP A 131 11.94 -2.56 15.73
CA ASP A 131 13.22 -1.91 15.47
C ASP A 131 13.25 -0.43 15.90
N LYS A 132 14.47 0.06 16.21
CA LYS A 132 14.70 1.43 16.67
C LYS A 132 14.37 2.50 15.62
N GLU A 133 14.55 2.17 14.34
CA GLU A 133 14.41 3.12 13.24
C GLU A 133 12.94 3.45 12.99
N SER A 134 12.08 2.43 13.00
CA SER A 134 10.63 2.60 12.85
C SER A 134 10.03 3.34 14.05
N SER A 135 10.58 3.13 15.26
CA SER A 135 10.12 3.73 16.51
C SER A 135 10.73 5.10 16.80
N ALA A 136 11.62 5.61 15.95
CA ALA A 136 12.23 6.93 16.14
C ALA A 136 11.18 8.05 16.07
N ALA A 137 11.22 8.97 17.03
CA ALA A 137 10.35 10.13 17.03
C ALA A 137 10.72 11.11 15.91
N PHE A 138 9.71 11.76 15.34
CA PHE A 138 9.92 12.92 14.46
C PHE A 138 10.19 14.16 15.34
N PRO A 139 11.25 14.92 15.10
CA PRO A 139 11.48 16.21 15.77
C PRO A 139 10.30 17.17 15.55
N GLY A 140 9.71 17.14 14.37
CA GLY A 140 8.47 17.83 14.00
C GLY A 140 7.83 17.14 12.82
N PHE A 141 6.52 16.98 12.88
CA PHE A 141 5.70 16.52 11.76
C PHE A 141 4.49 17.44 11.64
N THR A 142 4.26 17.99 10.45
CA THR A 142 3.18 18.94 10.18
C THR A 142 2.32 18.39 9.04
N LEU A 143 1.01 18.54 9.15
CA LEU A 143 0.08 18.23 8.08
C LEU A 143 0.23 19.26 6.96
N ASP A 144 0.22 18.77 5.72
CA ASP A 144 0.11 19.63 4.55
C ASP A 144 -1.37 20.03 4.36
N HIS A 145 -1.60 21.20 3.74
CA HIS A 145 -2.98 21.68 3.51
C HIS A 145 -3.75 20.70 2.61
N SER A 146 -4.94 20.30 3.06
CA SER A 146 -5.86 19.43 2.34
C SER A 146 -5.40 17.98 2.15
N GLU A 147 -4.26 17.56 2.75
CA GLU A 147 -3.87 16.16 2.65
C GLU A 147 -4.86 15.24 3.39
N THR A 148 -5.05 14.04 2.86
CA THR A 148 -5.83 12.99 3.53
C THR A 148 -5.03 12.35 4.66
N VAL A 149 -5.72 11.63 5.55
CA VAL A 149 -5.04 10.86 6.61
C VAL A 149 -4.06 9.87 5.99
N TYR A 150 -4.47 9.20 4.90
CA TYR A 150 -3.62 8.26 4.17
C TYR A 150 -2.35 8.93 3.64
N GLU A 151 -2.45 10.08 2.98
CA GLU A 151 -1.31 10.80 2.42
C GLU A 151 -0.31 11.22 3.50
N ALA A 152 -0.80 11.77 4.62
CA ALA A 152 0.02 12.12 5.77
C ALA A 152 0.78 10.91 6.32
N LEU A 153 0.07 9.78 6.52
CA LEU A 153 0.66 8.56 7.05
C LEU A 153 1.59 7.87 6.06
N VAL A 154 1.32 7.90 4.75
CA VAL A 154 2.25 7.40 3.72
C VAL A 154 3.56 8.18 3.73
N ARG A 155 3.48 9.52 3.84
CA ARG A 155 4.65 10.39 3.93
C ARG A 155 5.50 10.06 5.18
N ALA A 156 4.84 9.89 6.32
CA ALA A 156 5.49 9.52 7.57
C ALA A 156 6.08 8.09 7.53
N SER A 157 5.36 7.12 6.93
CA SER A 157 5.79 5.73 6.77
C SER A 157 7.03 5.60 5.88
N ARG A 158 7.07 6.36 4.78
CA ARG A 158 8.25 6.42 3.90
C ARG A 158 9.49 6.92 4.65
N ALA A 159 9.33 7.90 5.52
CA ALA A 159 10.44 8.42 6.33
C ALA A 159 10.96 7.39 7.35
N ARG A 160 10.18 6.38 7.72
CA ARG A 160 10.54 5.30 8.66
C ARG A 160 10.76 3.95 7.96
N GLY A 161 10.62 3.89 6.65
CA GLY A 161 10.82 2.69 5.87
C GLY A 161 9.85 1.56 6.21
N VAL A 162 8.59 1.87 6.54
CA VAL A 162 7.56 0.91 6.93
C VAL A 162 6.49 0.77 5.87
N LEU A 163 5.92 -0.44 5.75
CA LEU A 163 4.70 -0.68 5.00
C LEU A 163 3.48 -0.34 5.84
N MET A 164 2.47 0.19 5.19
CA MET A 164 1.18 0.51 5.77
C MET A 164 0.09 -0.20 4.97
N THR A 165 -0.63 -1.09 5.64
CA THR A 165 -1.68 -1.94 5.05
C THR A 165 -2.90 -1.98 5.97
N SER A 166 -3.97 -2.67 5.58
CA SER A 166 -5.04 -3.05 6.49
C SER A 166 -5.09 -4.56 6.71
N ASN A 167 -5.72 -5.00 7.79
CA ASN A 167 -6.05 -6.40 8.02
C ASN A 167 -7.55 -6.68 7.82
N ALA A 168 -7.97 -7.93 7.94
CA ALA A 168 -9.35 -8.36 7.74
C ALA A 168 -10.35 -7.72 8.72
N ALA A 169 -9.90 -7.31 9.91
CA ALA A 169 -10.73 -6.60 10.90
C ALA A 169 -10.90 -5.11 10.59
N GLY A 170 -10.27 -4.61 9.51
CA GLY A 170 -10.27 -3.19 9.15
C GLY A 170 -9.39 -2.35 10.08
N GLU A 171 -8.33 -2.94 10.65
CA GLU A 171 -7.30 -2.22 11.41
C GLU A 171 -6.19 -1.75 10.46
N LEU A 172 -5.61 -0.59 10.74
CA LEU A 172 -4.43 -0.09 10.05
C LEU A 172 -3.17 -0.75 10.61
N VAL A 173 -2.43 -1.47 9.77
CA VAL A 173 -1.26 -2.27 10.18
C VAL A 173 0.02 -1.65 9.65
N PHE A 174 0.99 -1.45 10.54
CA PHE A 174 2.36 -1.05 10.19
C PHE A 174 3.29 -2.25 10.36
N SER A 175 3.94 -2.65 9.27
CA SER A 175 4.79 -3.85 9.23
C SER A 175 5.98 -3.69 8.28
N ARG A 176 6.74 -4.75 8.08
CA ARG A 176 7.78 -4.89 7.04
C ARG A 176 7.30 -5.88 5.98
N ALA A 177 7.92 -5.82 4.80
CA ALA A 177 7.76 -6.86 3.80
C ALA A 177 8.22 -8.21 4.36
N ALA A 178 7.42 -9.27 4.18
CA ALA A 178 7.75 -10.61 4.63
C ALA A 178 9.15 -11.02 4.19
N SER A 179 9.86 -11.74 5.05
CA SER A 179 11.25 -12.15 4.83
C SER A 179 11.46 -13.66 4.79
N THR A 180 10.39 -14.43 5.03
CA THR A 180 10.43 -15.90 5.04
C THR A 180 9.37 -16.42 4.10
N ALA A 181 9.75 -17.25 3.14
CA ALA A 181 8.82 -17.91 2.23
C ALA A 181 7.94 -18.90 3.01
N THR A 182 6.65 -18.82 2.77
CA THR A 182 5.63 -19.61 3.50
C THR A 182 4.99 -20.67 2.62
N ASP A 183 4.96 -20.48 1.30
CA ASP A 183 4.29 -21.34 0.36
C ASP A 183 5.07 -21.47 -0.93
N GLU A 184 4.85 -22.59 -1.62
CA GLU A 184 5.40 -22.85 -2.95
C GLU A 184 4.28 -22.94 -3.98
N LEU A 185 4.43 -22.22 -5.07
CA LEU A 185 3.53 -22.21 -6.21
C LEU A 185 4.18 -22.95 -7.38
N VAL A 186 3.65 -24.13 -7.70
CA VAL A 186 4.17 -25.01 -8.77
C VAL A 186 3.20 -25.01 -9.95
N LEU A 187 3.68 -24.57 -11.11
CA LEU A 187 2.88 -24.48 -12.33
C LEU A 187 2.43 -25.88 -12.80
N GLY A 188 1.11 -26.03 -12.92
CA GLY A 188 0.45 -27.30 -13.25
C GLY A 188 0.08 -28.17 -12.05
N GLU A 189 0.30 -27.68 -10.81
CA GLU A 189 -0.19 -28.28 -9.57
C GLU A 189 -1.20 -27.36 -8.89
N ASN A 190 -0.73 -26.43 -8.07
CA ASN A 190 -1.55 -25.43 -7.36
C ASN A 190 -1.56 -24.06 -8.06
N LEU A 191 -0.66 -23.82 -9.00
CA LEU A 191 -0.60 -22.65 -9.85
C LEU A 191 -1.18 -23.02 -11.23
N LEU A 192 -2.33 -22.41 -11.58
CA LEU A 192 -3.06 -22.70 -12.82
C LEU A 192 -2.47 -21.97 -14.01
N THR A 193 -2.21 -20.67 -13.84
CA THR A 193 -1.61 -19.81 -14.85
C THR A 193 -0.56 -18.92 -14.25
N LEU A 194 0.45 -18.57 -15.03
CA LEU A 194 1.48 -17.60 -14.69
C LEU A 194 1.69 -16.70 -15.91
N ASP A 195 1.43 -15.42 -15.75
CA ASP A 195 1.78 -14.38 -16.71
C ASP A 195 2.98 -13.62 -16.15
N PHE A 196 4.03 -13.52 -16.95
CA PHE A 196 5.29 -12.92 -16.56
C PHE A 196 5.66 -11.84 -17.56
N GLU A 197 5.75 -10.61 -17.11
CA GLU A 197 6.14 -9.46 -17.92
C GLU A 197 7.46 -8.86 -17.43
N GLU A 198 8.38 -8.63 -18.36
CA GLU A 198 9.60 -7.85 -18.16
C GLU A 198 9.53 -6.58 -19.00
N ASP A 199 9.46 -5.42 -18.35
CA ASP A 199 9.35 -4.12 -19.01
C ASP A 199 10.50 -3.19 -18.65
N PHE A 200 11.38 -2.95 -19.63
CA PHE A 200 12.54 -2.09 -19.45
C PHE A 200 12.32 -0.62 -19.85
N ARG A 201 11.08 -0.24 -20.20
CA ARG A 201 10.78 1.15 -20.61
C ARG A 201 11.14 2.18 -19.56
N ASP A 202 10.96 1.84 -18.29
CA ASP A 202 11.23 2.69 -17.13
C ASP A 202 12.52 2.36 -16.39
N ARG A 203 13.39 1.49 -16.95
CA ARG A 203 14.72 1.20 -16.42
C ARG A 203 15.80 2.04 -17.13
N PHE A 204 16.80 2.48 -16.37
CA PHE A 204 17.87 3.33 -16.84
C PHE A 204 19.24 2.76 -16.46
N SER A 205 20.24 2.93 -17.32
CA SER A 205 21.59 2.41 -17.06
C SER A 205 22.31 3.11 -15.92
N GLU A 206 21.97 4.39 -15.68
CA GLU A 206 22.52 5.20 -14.60
C GLU A 206 21.44 6.10 -14.00
N TYR A 207 21.38 6.13 -12.69
CA TYR A 207 20.52 6.98 -11.89
C TYR A 207 21.38 7.98 -11.15
N THR A 208 21.28 9.25 -11.47
CA THR A 208 22.02 10.34 -10.83
C THR A 208 21.06 11.22 -10.05
N VAL A 209 21.21 11.28 -8.73
CA VAL A 209 20.53 12.27 -7.89
C VAL A 209 21.45 13.45 -7.69
N LYS A 210 20.96 14.64 -8.05
CA LYS A 210 21.68 15.93 -7.87
C LYS A 210 20.91 16.79 -6.87
N GLY A 211 21.64 17.47 -6.01
CA GLY A 211 21.10 18.44 -5.08
C GLY A 211 22.17 19.41 -4.60
N TYR A 212 21.82 20.24 -3.67
CA TYR A 212 22.75 21.23 -3.10
C TYR A 212 22.68 21.21 -1.58
N ALA A 213 23.79 21.64 -0.96
CA ALA A 213 23.85 21.94 0.47
C ALA A 213 24.60 23.27 0.63
N ARG A 214 24.26 24.02 1.68
CA ARG A 214 25.08 25.21 2.06
C ARG A 214 26.46 24.73 2.53
N ALA A 215 27.51 25.40 2.11
CA ALA A 215 28.83 25.19 2.70
C ALA A 215 28.80 25.56 4.18
N ASN A 216 29.50 24.80 5.02
CA ASN A 216 29.60 25.10 6.44
C ASN A 216 30.30 26.48 6.62
N GLY A 217 29.66 27.43 7.30
CA GLY A 217 30.23 28.72 7.66
C GLY A 217 29.76 29.91 6.83
N ALA A 218 28.86 29.74 5.87
CA ALA A 218 28.26 30.90 5.17
C ALA A 218 27.09 31.49 5.98
N GLU A 219 27.31 32.53 6.75
CA GLU A 219 26.27 33.35 7.35
C GLU A 219 26.14 34.65 6.52
N GLY A 220 24.89 34.96 6.10
CA GLY A 220 24.55 36.18 5.37
C GLY A 220 23.66 35.98 4.13
N ASP A 221 23.00 37.03 3.66
CA ASP A 221 22.09 37.04 2.50
C ASP A 221 22.82 37.00 1.14
N ASP A 222 24.12 37.23 1.09
CA ASP A 222 24.94 37.08 -0.11
C ASP A 222 25.25 35.61 -0.39
N ILE A 223 24.41 34.98 -1.17
CA ILE A 223 24.63 33.62 -1.68
C ILE A 223 25.58 33.71 -2.88
N ASP A 224 26.87 33.77 -2.62
CA ASP A 224 27.87 33.56 -3.67
C ASP A 224 27.79 32.13 -4.18
N ALA A 225 27.88 31.93 -5.48
CA ALA A 225 27.82 30.61 -6.12
C ALA A 225 28.83 29.61 -5.51
N LYS A 226 29.91 30.09 -4.92
CA LYS A 226 30.91 29.29 -4.17
C LYS A 226 30.42 28.75 -2.83
N SER A 227 29.34 29.29 -2.26
CA SER A 227 28.73 28.79 -1.00
C SER A 227 27.78 27.61 -1.20
N ILE A 228 27.44 27.30 -2.46
CA ILE A 228 26.58 26.17 -2.83
C ILE A 228 27.43 24.97 -3.21
N VAL A 229 27.49 23.97 -2.35
CA VAL A 229 28.19 22.74 -2.66
C VAL A 229 27.22 21.79 -3.36
N SER A 230 27.52 21.47 -4.63
CA SER A 230 26.79 20.43 -5.36
C SER A 230 26.97 19.06 -4.68
N ARG A 231 25.87 18.38 -4.47
CA ARG A 231 25.85 17.00 -3.95
C ARG A 231 25.35 16.06 -5.03
N LYS A 232 26.02 14.94 -5.18
CA LYS A 232 25.69 13.92 -6.18
C LYS A 232 25.70 12.53 -5.53
N GLY A 233 24.74 11.70 -5.91
CA GLY A 233 24.72 10.26 -5.65
C GLY A 233 24.37 9.53 -6.95
N THR A 234 24.96 8.36 -7.20
CA THR A 234 24.75 7.60 -8.42
C THR A 234 24.50 6.13 -8.11
N ALA A 235 23.62 5.50 -8.90
CA ALA A 235 23.43 4.06 -8.93
C ALA A 235 23.38 3.58 -10.39
N THR A 236 23.84 2.37 -10.66
CA THR A 236 23.84 1.79 -11.99
C THR A 236 22.97 0.54 -12.03
N ASP A 237 22.37 0.28 -13.18
CA ASP A 237 21.64 -0.94 -13.49
C ASP A 237 22.37 -1.68 -14.60
N SER A 238 23.05 -2.78 -14.25
CA SER A 238 23.89 -3.55 -15.16
C SER A 238 23.12 -4.28 -16.26
N ASP A 239 21.82 -4.53 -16.06
CA ASP A 239 20.99 -5.21 -17.05
C ASP A 239 20.64 -4.29 -18.23
N VAL A 240 20.69 -2.96 -17.99
CA VAL A 240 20.45 -1.95 -19.04
C VAL A 240 21.79 -1.60 -19.72
N THR A 241 22.17 -2.36 -20.74
CA THR A 241 23.45 -2.23 -21.43
C THR A 241 23.57 -1.01 -22.35
N ARG A 242 22.44 -0.48 -22.83
CA ARG A 242 22.42 0.74 -23.66
C ARG A 242 22.47 2.00 -22.80
N TYR A 243 23.04 3.07 -23.33
CA TYR A 243 23.12 4.36 -22.62
C TYR A 243 21.72 4.98 -22.39
N ARG A 244 21.26 4.95 -21.14
CA ARG A 244 19.99 5.52 -20.68
C ARG A 244 20.16 6.16 -19.31
N PRO A 245 20.72 7.38 -19.24
CA PRO A 245 20.87 8.05 -17.96
C PRO A 245 19.55 8.68 -17.48
N MET A 246 19.33 8.66 -16.17
CA MET A 246 18.27 9.38 -15.48
C MET A 246 18.86 10.36 -14.48
N ILE A 247 18.38 11.61 -14.49
CA ILE A 247 18.80 12.65 -13.54
C ILE A 247 17.60 13.05 -12.70
N ILE A 248 17.75 13.00 -11.38
CA ILE A 248 16.74 13.37 -10.39
C ILE A 248 17.28 14.58 -9.62
N ILE A 249 16.51 15.64 -9.57
CA ILE A 249 16.82 16.81 -8.76
C ILE A 249 16.19 16.66 -7.38
N ALA A 250 16.94 16.90 -6.34
CA ALA A 250 16.42 16.88 -4.98
C ALA A 250 15.64 18.16 -4.67
N ASP A 251 14.42 18.02 -4.16
CA ASP A 251 13.53 19.15 -3.84
C ASP A 251 13.98 19.95 -2.63
N SER A 252 14.96 19.45 -1.89
CA SER A 252 15.48 20.06 -0.66
C SER A 252 16.99 19.86 -0.56
N LYS A 253 17.62 20.57 0.41
CA LYS A 253 19.02 20.34 0.76
C LYS A 253 19.26 18.86 1.07
N ILE A 254 20.28 18.28 0.45
CA ILE A 254 20.59 16.86 0.57
C ILE A 254 22.07 16.65 0.86
N THR A 255 22.40 15.66 1.69
CA THR A 255 23.79 15.21 1.88
C THR A 255 24.22 14.27 0.74
N ALA A 256 25.51 14.08 0.52
CA ALA A 256 26.00 13.12 -0.47
C ALA A 256 25.54 11.68 -0.14
N LYS A 257 25.47 11.32 1.16
CA LYS A 257 24.98 10.02 1.63
C LYS A 257 23.49 9.83 1.29
N ASP A 258 22.66 10.85 1.51
CA ASP A 258 21.24 10.77 1.20
C ASP A 258 20.97 10.77 -0.31
N ALA A 259 21.78 11.51 -1.09
CA ALA A 259 21.72 11.48 -2.55
C ALA A 259 22.05 10.07 -3.09
N GLN A 260 23.09 9.43 -2.53
CA GLN A 260 23.48 8.06 -2.87
C GLN A 260 22.37 7.07 -2.51
N ALA A 261 21.81 7.16 -1.32
CA ALA A 261 20.69 6.32 -0.88
C ALA A 261 19.45 6.50 -1.75
N ARG A 262 19.14 7.74 -2.16
CA ARG A 262 18.00 8.04 -3.06
C ARG A 262 18.23 7.47 -4.47
N ALA A 263 19.44 7.55 -5.01
CA ALA A 263 19.77 6.99 -6.32
C ALA A 263 19.60 5.45 -6.32
N LEU A 264 20.14 4.77 -5.30
CA LEU A 264 20.00 3.32 -5.15
C LEU A 264 18.54 2.89 -4.95
N ARG A 265 17.76 3.67 -4.21
CA ARG A 265 16.32 3.44 -4.02
C ARG A 265 15.56 3.52 -5.33
N GLU A 266 15.82 4.56 -6.13
CA GLU A 266 15.14 4.72 -7.41
C GLU A 266 15.48 3.58 -8.39
N GLN A 267 16.73 3.16 -8.44
CA GLN A 267 17.17 2.00 -9.22
C GLN A 267 16.43 0.73 -8.79
N ARG A 268 16.40 0.41 -7.49
CA ARG A 268 15.73 -0.79 -6.96
C ARG A 268 14.23 -0.75 -7.20
N ARG A 269 13.59 0.41 -7.00
CA ARG A 269 12.15 0.60 -7.24
C ARG A 269 11.78 0.35 -8.69
N ARG A 270 12.57 0.84 -9.63
CA ARG A 270 12.34 0.64 -11.06
C ARG A 270 12.63 -0.77 -11.50
N LEU A 271 13.68 -1.39 -10.98
CA LEU A 271 13.94 -2.81 -11.17
C LEU A 271 12.75 -3.66 -10.71
N ALA A 272 12.26 -3.44 -9.50
CA ALA A 272 11.13 -4.23 -9.00
C ALA A 272 9.82 -3.99 -9.76
N LYS A 273 9.60 -2.77 -10.28
CA LYS A 273 8.43 -2.47 -11.12
C LYS A 273 8.53 -2.98 -12.55
N SER A 274 9.74 -3.27 -13.02
CA SER A 274 9.95 -3.80 -14.36
C SER A 274 9.67 -5.29 -14.51
N ILE A 275 9.45 -5.97 -13.40
CA ILE A 275 9.19 -7.41 -13.35
C ILE A 275 7.86 -7.60 -12.63
N THR A 276 6.86 -8.06 -13.34
CA THR A 276 5.54 -8.34 -12.78
C THR A 276 5.12 -9.77 -13.07
N PHE A 277 4.50 -10.40 -12.09
CA PHE A 277 3.92 -11.70 -12.22
C PHE A 277 2.45 -11.61 -11.83
N GLU A 278 1.57 -12.03 -12.73
CA GLU A 278 0.16 -12.25 -12.45
C GLU A 278 -0.10 -13.75 -12.49
N ALA A 279 -0.72 -14.28 -11.46
CA ALA A 279 -0.91 -15.71 -11.33
C ALA A 279 -2.32 -16.07 -10.88
N GLU A 280 -2.84 -17.19 -11.36
CA GLU A 280 -4.08 -17.79 -10.88
C GLU A 280 -3.76 -19.07 -10.10
N ILE A 281 -4.27 -19.14 -8.88
CA ILE A 281 -4.13 -20.26 -7.94
C ILE A 281 -5.47 -20.95 -7.80
N ASP A 282 -5.45 -22.28 -7.70
CA ASP A 282 -6.66 -23.06 -7.43
C ASP A 282 -7.16 -22.86 -6.00
N GLY A 283 -8.45 -22.54 -5.85
CA GLY A 283 -9.07 -22.32 -4.56
C GLY A 283 -8.69 -20.99 -3.90
N TRP A 284 -9.12 -20.79 -2.66
CA TRP A 284 -8.92 -19.58 -1.86
C TRP A 284 -7.95 -19.76 -0.69
N THR A 285 -7.64 -21.01 -0.36
CA THR A 285 -6.86 -21.34 0.83
C THR A 285 -5.48 -21.87 0.46
N ARG A 286 -4.51 -21.58 1.31
CA ARG A 286 -3.18 -22.12 1.31
C ARG A 286 -3.16 -23.55 1.86
N LYS A 287 -2.01 -24.21 1.81
CA LYS A 287 -1.84 -25.58 2.35
C LYS A 287 -2.16 -25.70 3.85
N ASP A 288 -1.97 -24.61 4.61
CA ASP A 288 -2.29 -24.54 6.05
C ASP A 288 -3.78 -24.27 6.36
N GLY A 289 -4.62 -24.12 5.31
CA GLY A 289 -6.04 -23.81 5.43
C GLY A 289 -6.35 -22.34 5.66
N GLN A 290 -5.37 -21.45 5.74
CA GLN A 290 -5.59 -20.00 5.79
C GLN A 290 -5.88 -19.46 4.39
N LEU A 291 -6.64 -18.38 4.31
CA LEU A 291 -6.89 -17.70 3.04
C LEU A 291 -5.62 -17.03 2.52
N TRP A 292 -5.50 -16.94 1.20
CA TRP A 292 -4.46 -16.13 0.58
C TRP A 292 -4.59 -14.66 0.97
N MET A 293 -3.47 -14.06 1.38
CA MET A 293 -3.40 -12.66 1.82
C MET A 293 -2.17 -11.97 1.23
N PRO A 294 -2.17 -10.65 1.05
CA PRO A 294 -0.97 -9.92 0.66
C PRO A 294 0.09 -9.94 1.77
N ASN A 295 1.31 -9.55 1.40
CA ASN A 295 2.51 -9.58 2.24
C ASN A 295 2.94 -10.99 2.66
N LEU A 296 2.69 -12.00 1.83
CA LEU A 296 3.30 -13.32 1.95
C LEU A 296 4.49 -13.42 0.98
N LEU A 297 5.57 -14.04 1.40
CA LEU A 297 6.67 -14.41 0.50
C LEU A 297 6.43 -15.85 0.02
N VAL A 298 6.44 -16.04 -1.28
CA VAL A 298 6.21 -17.35 -1.91
C VAL A 298 7.34 -17.68 -2.88
N THR A 299 7.59 -18.97 -3.09
CA THR A 299 8.45 -19.44 -4.16
C THR A 299 7.63 -19.87 -5.37
N ILE A 300 8.07 -19.52 -6.58
CA ILE A 300 7.46 -19.99 -7.82
C ILE A 300 8.37 -21.03 -8.46
N ASP A 301 7.80 -22.16 -8.85
CA ASP A 301 8.45 -23.14 -9.72
C ASP A 301 7.70 -23.25 -11.06
N ALA A 302 8.33 -22.71 -12.10
CA ALA A 302 7.92 -22.86 -13.49
C ALA A 302 9.15 -23.29 -14.34
N SER A 303 9.96 -24.19 -13.81
CA SER A 303 11.24 -24.63 -14.39
C SER A 303 11.08 -25.24 -15.80
N LYS A 304 9.90 -25.84 -16.11
CA LYS A 304 9.55 -26.31 -17.47
C LYS A 304 9.61 -25.21 -18.54
N TYR A 305 9.47 -23.95 -18.13
CA TYR A 305 9.52 -22.77 -18.99
C TYR A 305 10.78 -21.92 -18.77
N ALA A 306 11.83 -22.52 -18.17
CA ALA A 306 13.09 -21.88 -17.85
C ALA A 306 12.99 -20.72 -16.84
N ILE A 307 11.86 -20.58 -16.15
CA ILE A 307 11.70 -19.68 -15.02
C ILE A 307 12.17 -20.44 -13.78
N LYS A 308 13.36 -20.06 -13.28
CA LYS A 308 13.93 -20.66 -12.08
C LYS A 308 13.11 -20.33 -10.85
N THR A 309 13.19 -21.20 -9.85
CA THR A 309 12.60 -20.94 -8.53
C THR A 309 13.01 -19.57 -8.01
N THR A 310 12.05 -18.70 -7.82
CA THR A 310 12.25 -17.29 -7.43
C THR A 310 11.33 -16.95 -6.27
N GLU A 311 11.88 -16.29 -5.26
CA GLU A 311 11.10 -15.76 -4.14
C GLU A 311 10.43 -14.45 -4.54
N LEU A 312 9.11 -14.38 -4.45
CA LEU A 312 8.33 -13.20 -4.77
C LEU A 312 7.36 -12.85 -3.63
N LEU A 313 7.15 -11.56 -3.44
CA LEU A 313 6.20 -11.04 -2.48
C LEU A 313 4.82 -10.95 -3.13
N VAL A 314 3.79 -11.48 -2.47
CA VAL A 314 2.39 -11.31 -2.86
C VAL A 314 1.99 -9.87 -2.57
N SER A 315 1.89 -9.07 -3.61
CA SER A 315 1.55 -7.64 -3.50
C SER A 315 0.03 -7.40 -3.46
N LYS A 316 -0.72 -8.25 -4.18
CA LYS A 316 -2.19 -8.16 -4.27
C LYS A 316 -2.79 -9.55 -4.34
N VAL A 317 -3.93 -9.70 -3.71
CA VAL A 317 -4.76 -10.93 -3.74
C VAL A 317 -6.17 -10.54 -4.11
N THR A 318 -6.78 -11.30 -5.04
CA THR A 318 -8.20 -11.23 -5.34
C THR A 318 -8.81 -12.62 -5.29
N LEU A 319 -9.69 -12.84 -4.31
CA LEU A 319 -10.45 -14.08 -4.18
C LEU A 319 -11.69 -13.98 -5.08
N ILE A 320 -11.86 -14.92 -6.01
CA ILE A 320 -12.89 -14.86 -7.07
C ILE A 320 -13.76 -16.09 -7.02
N LEU A 321 -15.07 -15.87 -7.15
CA LEU A 321 -16.07 -16.89 -7.49
C LEU A 321 -17.00 -16.31 -8.53
N ASN A 322 -17.16 -16.99 -9.64
CA ASN A 322 -18.19 -16.73 -10.64
C ASN A 322 -18.46 -17.99 -11.47
N ASP A 323 -19.50 -17.95 -12.30
CA ASP A 323 -19.94 -19.09 -13.11
C ASP A 323 -18.94 -19.47 -14.22
N GLN A 324 -18.05 -18.57 -14.62
CA GLN A 324 -17.07 -18.80 -15.71
C GLN A 324 -15.75 -19.35 -15.18
N ASP A 325 -15.19 -18.71 -14.13
CA ASP A 325 -13.86 -19.02 -13.59
C ASP A 325 -13.93 -20.07 -12.47
N GLY A 326 -15.12 -20.30 -11.90
CA GLY A 326 -15.26 -21.10 -10.69
C GLY A 326 -14.64 -20.38 -9.49
N LEU A 327 -13.98 -21.12 -8.63
CA LEU A 327 -13.36 -20.64 -7.39
C LEU A 327 -11.85 -20.57 -7.57
N LYS A 328 -11.30 -19.34 -7.62
CA LYS A 328 -9.88 -19.08 -7.88
C LYS A 328 -9.34 -17.92 -7.02
N THR A 329 -8.05 -17.91 -6.85
CA THR A 329 -7.30 -16.74 -6.33
C THR A 329 -6.41 -16.18 -7.41
N ARG A 330 -6.56 -14.88 -7.73
CA ARG A 330 -5.58 -14.12 -8.53
C ARG A 330 -4.63 -13.42 -7.61
N VAL A 331 -3.34 -13.53 -7.89
CA VAL A 331 -2.29 -12.87 -7.14
C VAL A 331 -1.37 -12.09 -8.05
N SER A 332 -1.07 -10.86 -7.66
CA SER A 332 0.04 -10.10 -8.25
C SER A 332 1.26 -10.31 -7.37
N LEU A 333 2.39 -10.65 -7.99
CA LEU A 333 3.63 -10.95 -7.32
C LEU A 333 4.73 -10.04 -7.85
N ALA A 334 5.64 -9.64 -6.98
CA ALA A 334 6.75 -8.78 -7.38
C ALA A 334 8.00 -9.08 -6.53
N PRO A 335 9.19 -8.72 -7.03
CA PRO A 335 10.42 -8.80 -6.25
C PRO A 335 10.28 -8.04 -4.92
N ARG A 336 10.62 -8.71 -3.82
CA ARG A 336 10.54 -8.17 -2.45
C ARG A 336 11.27 -6.84 -2.29
N GLU A 337 12.37 -6.66 -3.03
CA GLU A 337 13.23 -5.48 -3.01
C GLU A 337 12.48 -4.19 -3.32
N GLY A 338 11.41 -4.25 -4.11
CA GLY A 338 10.54 -3.10 -4.44
C GLY A 338 9.76 -2.57 -3.25
N PHE A 339 9.55 -3.41 -2.24
CA PHE A 339 8.80 -3.09 -1.01
C PHE A 339 9.70 -2.86 0.20
N LEU A 340 11.03 -3.02 0.04
CA LEU A 340 12.00 -2.60 1.04
C LEU A 340 12.17 -1.08 0.99
N VAL A 341 11.37 -0.37 1.78
CA VAL A 341 11.45 1.09 1.87
C VAL A 341 12.66 1.48 2.72
N PRO A 342 13.71 2.09 2.17
CA PRO A 342 14.83 2.61 2.97
C PRO A 342 14.36 3.78 3.82
N VAL A 343 14.86 3.87 5.05
CA VAL A 343 14.60 4.99 5.96
C VAL A 343 15.13 6.29 5.35
N GLU A 344 14.28 7.30 5.24
CA GLU A 344 14.70 8.66 4.85
C GLU A 344 15.25 9.40 6.07
N SER A 345 16.34 10.14 5.90
CA SER A 345 16.84 11.01 6.97
C SER A 345 15.81 12.09 7.31
N ASP A 346 15.57 12.30 8.59
CA ASP A 346 14.68 13.37 9.05
C ASP A 346 15.13 14.73 8.49
N ARG A 347 14.19 15.49 7.91
CA ARG A 347 14.43 16.88 7.57
C ARG A 347 14.74 17.62 8.85
N LYS A 348 16.00 18.04 9.06
CA LYS A 348 16.34 18.94 10.17
C LYS A 348 15.47 20.19 10.01
N ASN A 349 14.63 20.46 11.02
CA ASN A 349 13.75 21.62 11.06
C ASN A 349 14.53 22.88 10.61
N ARG A 350 13.95 23.61 9.66
CA ARG A 350 14.29 25.02 9.49
C ARG A 350 13.99 25.68 10.83
N LYS A 351 15.02 26.16 11.54
CA LYS A 351 14.83 27.19 12.55
C LYS A 351 14.10 28.33 11.85
N GLY A 352 12.87 28.62 12.29
CA GLY A 352 12.13 29.80 11.85
C GLY A 352 13.01 31.02 12.16
N GLY A 353 13.43 31.72 11.12
CA GLY A 353 13.94 33.05 11.29
C GLY A 353 12.75 33.92 11.71
N ASP A 354 12.82 34.52 12.88
CA ASP A 354 11.97 35.61 13.30
C ASP A 354 12.08 36.73 12.22
N SER A 355 11.07 36.88 11.43
CA SER A 355 10.85 38.13 10.65
C SER A 355 9.92 39.00 11.48
N ASN A 356 10.50 39.69 12.47
CA ASN A 356 9.92 40.91 13.02
C ASN A 356 10.17 42.05 12.01
N GLY A 357 9.22 42.24 11.09
CA GLY A 357 9.16 43.33 10.16
C GLY A 357 7.89 44.12 10.41
N GLY A 358 8.00 45.15 11.25
CA GLY A 358 6.94 46.11 11.48
C GLY A 358 6.50 46.74 10.14
N ILE A 359 5.20 46.77 9.93
CA ILE A 359 4.54 47.56 8.91
C ILE A 359 4.28 48.93 9.57
N ASP A 360 5.10 49.91 9.27
CA ASP A 360 4.77 51.30 9.49
C ASP A 360 3.91 51.77 8.31
N ALA A 361 2.88 52.50 8.68
CA ALA A 361 1.84 53.06 7.82
C ALA A 361 2.39 54.04 6.75
N LEU A 362 1.80 54.01 5.55
CA LEU A 362 1.25 55.15 4.81
C LEU A 362 0.23 54.63 3.79
#